data_0efd0cbd5c633a579067a8676be96f81
#
_entry.id   0efd0cbd5c633a579067a8676be96f81
#
_cell.length_a   1.000
_cell.length_b   1.000
_cell.length_c   1.000
_cell.angle_alpha   90.00
_cell.angle_beta   90.00
_cell.angle_gamma   90.00
#
_symmetry.space_group_name_H-M   'P 1'
#
loop_
_entity.id
_entity.type
_entity.pdbx_description
1 polymer ?
#
loop_
_entity_poly.entity_id
_entity_poly.type
_entity_poly.pdbx_seq_one_letter_code
_entity_poly.pdbx_strand_id
1 'polypeptide(L)'
;MHFTKMNGAGNDFILLDAIREPFKTHNAPAIARALCDRRRSIGADGLMIVDRAEADADYRMRFYNSDGSVGEMCGNGARCICRYGYEHGYAGETQRIETTAGLVTGWRIDETQYRIRLNTPAVTELEKPLEVDSQTYRCSYVVLGDPGIPHLAVETPALAAQDEDALRRLGRALRYHPALPKGANVNFYEITGPDEVLEKTYERGVEDFTLACGTGTGSVVTALTLLRRVSGHNVRVTMDGGLLTVDAEEKDGAIENLYLTGPAALVCAGEILDKEILKLIKKQEEKA
;
A
#
# COMPACT_ATOMS: atom_id res chain seq x y z
N MET A 1 -14.87 16.64 -16.20
CA MET A 1 -14.37 16.01 -14.96
C MET A 1 -12.87 15.87 -15.03
N HIS A 2 -12.18 16.59 -14.19
CA HIS A 2 -10.71 16.52 -14.15
C HIS A 2 -10.25 15.31 -13.36
N PHE A 3 -9.07 14.83 -13.71
CA PHE A 3 -8.36 13.78 -12.96
C PHE A 3 -6.91 14.16 -12.75
N THR A 4 -6.30 13.60 -11.72
CA THR A 4 -4.86 13.63 -11.50
C THR A 4 -4.33 12.20 -11.50
N LYS A 5 -3.25 11.94 -12.24
CA LYS A 5 -2.50 10.68 -12.21
C LYS A 5 -1.35 10.81 -11.23
N MET A 6 -1.25 9.87 -10.32
CA MET A 6 -0.20 9.84 -9.29
C MET A 6 0.50 8.50 -9.27
N ASN A 7 1.73 8.49 -8.70
CA ASN A 7 2.52 7.28 -8.51
C ASN A 7 3.20 7.32 -7.14
N GLY A 8 3.14 6.20 -6.43
CA GLY A 8 3.83 6.00 -5.15
C GLY A 8 4.63 4.70 -5.16
N ALA A 9 5.95 4.79 -5.42
CA ALA A 9 6.84 3.63 -5.48
C ALA A 9 6.36 2.55 -6.47
N GLY A 10 6.07 2.93 -7.72
CA GLY A 10 5.64 2.02 -8.78
C GLY A 10 4.14 1.72 -8.83
N ASN A 11 3.41 1.94 -7.76
CA ASN A 11 1.95 1.80 -7.70
C ASN A 11 1.28 3.08 -8.21
N ASP A 12 0.41 2.99 -9.21
CA ASP A 12 -0.15 4.16 -9.87
C ASP A 12 -1.67 4.30 -9.67
N PHE A 13 -2.11 5.55 -9.53
CA PHE A 13 -3.48 5.86 -9.17
C PHE A 13 -4.06 6.96 -10.04
N ILE A 14 -5.37 6.86 -10.32
CA ILE A 14 -6.17 7.96 -10.82
C ILE A 14 -6.88 8.57 -9.62
N LEU A 15 -6.81 9.89 -9.50
CA LEU A 15 -7.46 10.64 -8.43
C LEU A 15 -8.55 11.52 -9.01
N LEU A 16 -9.76 11.44 -8.44
CA LEU A 16 -10.89 12.32 -8.70
C LEU A 16 -11.19 13.13 -7.43
N ASP A 17 -11.43 14.42 -7.62
CA ASP A 17 -11.67 15.36 -6.52
C ASP A 17 -13.15 15.71 -6.40
N ALA A 18 -13.85 15.02 -5.51
CA ALA A 18 -15.27 15.26 -5.25
C ALA A 18 -15.54 16.50 -4.39
N ILE A 19 -14.50 17.12 -3.81
CA ILE A 19 -14.62 18.39 -3.08
C ILE A 19 -14.72 19.55 -4.08
N ARG A 20 -13.86 19.54 -5.11
CA ARG A 20 -13.81 20.59 -6.16
C ARG A 20 -14.84 20.40 -7.24
N GLU A 21 -14.98 19.16 -7.72
CA GLU A 21 -15.99 18.78 -8.72
C GLU A 21 -16.92 17.72 -8.12
N PRO A 22 -17.97 18.12 -7.38
CA PRO A 22 -18.87 17.19 -6.72
C PRO A 22 -19.55 16.24 -7.70
N PHE A 23 -19.54 14.96 -7.38
CA PHE A 23 -20.23 13.90 -8.10
C PHE A 23 -20.72 12.81 -7.14
N LYS A 24 -21.64 11.96 -7.62
CA LYS A 24 -22.16 10.87 -6.79
C LYS A 24 -21.22 9.68 -6.79
N THR A 25 -20.64 9.39 -5.65
CA THR A 25 -19.61 8.35 -5.47
C THR A 25 -20.16 6.92 -5.43
N HIS A 26 -21.49 6.71 -5.44
CA HIS A 26 -22.08 5.36 -5.42
C HIS A 26 -21.73 4.50 -6.66
N ASN A 27 -21.38 5.14 -7.79
CA ASN A 27 -20.92 4.46 -9.00
C ASN A 27 -19.39 4.25 -9.02
N ALA A 28 -18.68 4.62 -7.98
CA ALA A 28 -17.21 4.55 -7.93
C ALA A 28 -16.63 3.17 -8.32
N PRO A 29 -17.22 2.02 -7.96
CA PRO A 29 -16.77 0.72 -8.47
C PRO A 29 -16.77 0.60 -10.00
N ALA A 30 -17.81 1.12 -10.66
CA ALA A 30 -17.91 1.09 -12.13
C ALA A 30 -16.96 2.11 -12.77
N ILE A 31 -16.80 3.28 -12.16
CA ILE A 31 -15.86 4.33 -12.58
C ILE A 31 -14.42 3.80 -12.48
N ALA A 32 -14.07 3.11 -11.39
CA ALA A 32 -12.75 2.50 -11.20
C ALA A 32 -12.45 1.49 -12.31
N ARG A 33 -13.35 0.54 -12.59
CA ARG A 33 -13.17 -0.42 -13.70
C ARG A 33 -12.97 0.27 -15.04
N ALA A 34 -13.73 1.33 -15.31
CA ALA A 34 -13.66 2.04 -16.59
C ALA A 34 -12.37 2.85 -16.72
N LEU A 35 -11.98 3.61 -15.69
CA LEU A 35 -10.81 4.49 -15.74
C LEU A 35 -9.48 3.71 -15.61
N CYS A 36 -9.46 2.63 -14.84
CA CYS A 36 -8.25 1.87 -14.57
C CYS A 36 -7.87 0.88 -15.70
N ASP A 37 -8.71 0.68 -16.72
CA ASP A 37 -8.35 -0.15 -17.88
C ASP A 37 -7.18 0.48 -18.64
N ARG A 38 -6.00 -0.21 -18.61
CA ARG A 38 -4.76 0.29 -19.20
C ARG A 38 -4.74 0.33 -20.72
N ARG A 39 -5.69 -0.33 -21.38
CA ARG A 39 -5.76 -0.40 -22.84
C ARG A 39 -6.87 0.48 -23.43
N ARG A 40 -7.92 0.75 -22.67
CA ARG A 40 -9.13 1.44 -23.15
C ARG A 40 -9.33 2.80 -22.51
N SER A 41 -8.57 3.12 -21.45
CA SER A 41 -8.74 4.35 -20.71
C SER A 41 -7.39 4.88 -20.19
N ILE A 42 -7.39 5.64 -19.09
CA ILE A 42 -6.19 6.22 -18.48
C ILE A 42 -5.25 5.11 -17.97
N GLY A 43 -5.82 4.05 -17.39
CA GLY A 43 -5.08 2.93 -16.82
C GLY A 43 -4.43 3.25 -15.47
N ALA A 44 -4.67 2.40 -14.48
CA ALA A 44 -4.07 2.50 -13.15
C ALA A 44 -4.28 1.21 -12.35
N ASP A 45 -3.56 1.07 -11.24
CA ASP A 45 -3.80 0.01 -10.24
C ASP A 45 -5.05 0.29 -9.42
N GLY A 46 -5.43 1.57 -9.28
CA GLY A 46 -6.64 1.93 -8.53
C GLY A 46 -7.11 3.36 -8.77
N LEU A 47 -8.34 3.59 -8.31
CA LEU A 47 -9.00 4.88 -8.27
C LEU A 47 -9.06 5.39 -6.83
N MET A 48 -8.60 6.60 -6.59
CA MET A 48 -8.80 7.33 -5.33
C MET A 48 -9.80 8.47 -5.55
N ILE A 49 -10.71 8.65 -4.61
CA ILE A 49 -11.62 9.80 -4.59
C ILE A 49 -11.34 10.60 -3.33
N VAL A 50 -10.98 11.87 -3.51
CA VAL A 50 -10.89 12.84 -2.42
C VAL A 50 -12.29 13.37 -2.14
N ASP A 51 -12.74 13.26 -0.90
CA ASP A 51 -14.06 13.66 -0.47
C ASP A 51 -13.99 14.41 0.87
N ARG A 52 -15.08 15.06 1.27
CA ARG A 52 -15.19 15.67 2.58
C ARG A 52 -15.18 14.60 3.66
N ALA A 53 -14.46 14.85 4.75
CA ALA A 53 -14.49 13.96 5.91
C ALA A 53 -15.87 13.94 6.54
N GLU A 54 -16.29 12.79 7.03
CA GLU A 54 -17.49 12.60 7.86
C GLU A 54 -17.10 12.51 9.37
N ALA A 55 -15.83 12.19 9.65
CA ALA A 55 -15.25 12.14 10.98
C ALA A 55 -14.38 13.39 11.26
N ASP A 56 -13.76 13.45 12.45
CA ASP A 56 -12.77 14.47 12.80
C ASP A 56 -11.45 14.22 12.04
N ALA A 57 -11.41 14.62 10.77
CA ALA A 57 -10.30 14.50 9.84
C ALA A 57 -10.30 15.68 8.87
N ASP A 58 -9.17 15.92 8.20
CA ASP A 58 -9.04 17.03 7.25
C ASP A 58 -9.83 16.77 5.97
N TYR A 59 -9.78 15.53 5.48
CA TYR A 59 -10.51 15.06 4.31
C TYR A 59 -10.61 13.53 4.32
N ARG A 60 -11.34 12.97 3.35
CA ARG A 60 -11.56 11.53 3.20
C ARG A 60 -10.95 11.01 1.92
N MET A 61 -10.33 9.83 1.98
CA MET A 61 -9.91 9.02 0.86
C MET A 61 -10.86 7.82 0.70
N ARG A 62 -11.51 7.70 -0.45
CA ARG A 62 -12.18 6.47 -0.88
C ARG A 62 -11.29 5.79 -1.91
N PHE A 63 -10.91 4.55 -1.64
CA PHE A 63 -10.01 3.80 -2.51
C PHE A 63 -10.71 2.60 -3.14
N TYR A 64 -10.51 2.43 -4.44
CA TYR A 64 -11.06 1.32 -5.23
C TYR A 64 -9.94 0.71 -6.07
N ASN A 65 -9.83 -0.62 -6.03
CA ASN A 65 -8.94 -1.37 -6.91
C ASN A 65 -9.40 -1.26 -8.38
N SER A 66 -8.54 -1.62 -9.32
CA SER A 66 -8.85 -1.55 -10.76
C SER A 66 -10.03 -2.42 -11.18
N ASP A 67 -10.35 -3.49 -10.43
CA ASP A 67 -11.53 -4.34 -10.62
C ASP A 67 -12.83 -3.74 -10.05
N GLY A 68 -12.74 -2.59 -9.38
CA GLY A 68 -13.84 -1.89 -8.74
C GLY A 68 -14.16 -2.36 -7.32
N SER A 69 -13.42 -3.32 -6.77
CA SER A 69 -13.56 -3.68 -5.36
C SER A 69 -13.10 -2.53 -4.46
N VAL A 70 -13.72 -2.41 -3.28
CA VAL A 70 -13.33 -1.42 -2.28
C VAL A 70 -12.00 -1.85 -1.66
N GLY A 71 -11.00 -0.98 -1.71
CA GLY A 71 -9.76 -1.15 -0.98
C GLY A 71 -9.86 -0.55 0.41
N GLU A 72 -9.39 -1.28 1.42
CA GLU A 72 -9.44 -0.80 2.80
C GLU A 72 -8.37 0.26 3.06
N MET A 73 -7.12 -0.06 2.72
CA MET A 73 -5.96 0.82 2.90
C MET A 73 -4.85 0.43 1.91
N CYS A 74 -4.23 1.44 1.31
CA CYS A 74 -3.03 1.30 0.49
C CYS A 74 -1.98 2.33 0.92
N GLY A 75 -0.85 1.87 1.47
CA GLY A 75 0.22 2.75 1.95
C GLY A 75 0.78 3.67 0.86
N ASN A 76 0.91 3.16 -0.37
CA ASN A 76 1.36 3.94 -1.52
C ASN A 76 0.31 5.00 -1.91
N GLY A 77 -0.97 4.63 -1.92
CA GLY A 77 -2.08 5.54 -2.16
C GLY A 77 -2.21 6.61 -1.07
N ALA A 78 -2.03 6.24 0.21
CA ALA A 78 -2.09 7.19 1.32
C ALA A 78 -0.99 8.27 1.23
N ARG A 79 0.23 7.92 0.79
CA ARG A 79 1.27 8.93 0.53
C ARG A 79 0.91 9.85 -0.65
N CYS A 80 0.37 9.27 -1.73
CA CYS A 80 -0.09 10.06 -2.88
C CYS A 80 -1.18 11.06 -2.47
N ILE A 81 -2.17 10.63 -1.71
CA ILE A 81 -3.25 11.52 -1.31
C ILE A 81 -2.79 12.58 -0.30
N CYS A 82 -1.79 12.28 0.56
CA CYS A 82 -1.14 13.29 1.40
C CYS A 82 -0.52 14.40 0.55
N ARG A 83 0.20 14.05 -0.51
CA ARG A 83 0.75 15.04 -1.43
C ARG A 83 -0.36 15.87 -2.07
N TYR A 84 -1.38 15.22 -2.58
CA TYR A 84 -2.51 15.90 -3.19
C TYR A 84 -3.20 16.85 -2.21
N GLY A 85 -3.48 16.40 -0.99
CA GLY A 85 -4.13 17.20 0.04
C GLY A 85 -3.33 18.45 0.43
N TYR A 86 -2.01 18.32 0.55
CA TYR A 86 -1.12 19.45 0.81
C TYR A 86 -1.11 20.46 -0.36
N GLU A 87 -0.87 20.01 -1.58
CA GLU A 87 -0.75 20.89 -2.74
C GLU A 87 -2.08 21.57 -3.13
N HIS A 88 -3.22 20.99 -2.71
CA HIS A 88 -4.55 21.56 -2.95
C HIS A 88 -5.12 22.34 -1.76
N GLY A 89 -4.35 22.44 -0.66
CA GLY A 89 -4.75 23.19 0.52
C GLY A 89 -5.85 22.58 1.36
N TYR A 90 -6.05 21.25 1.28
CA TYR A 90 -7.01 20.53 2.13
C TYR A 90 -6.46 20.29 3.53
N ALA A 91 -5.15 20.18 3.67
CA ALA A 91 -4.46 20.08 4.95
C ALA A 91 -3.07 20.71 4.89
N GLY A 92 -2.45 20.86 6.06
CA GLY A 92 -1.05 21.31 6.20
C GLY A 92 -0.03 20.17 6.03
N GLU A 93 1.15 20.36 6.62
CA GLU A 93 2.22 19.36 6.58
C GLU A 93 1.88 18.09 7.36
N THR A 94 1.08 18.20 8.42
CA THR A 94 0.48 17.06 9.14
C THR A 94 -0.97 16.93 8.72
N GLN A 95 -1.42 15.73 8.40
CA GLN A 95 -2.71 15.47 7.82
C GLN A 95 -3.41 14.30 8.51
N ARG A 96 -4.71 14.44 8.72
CA ARG A 96 -5.58 13.39 9.24
C ARG A 96 -6.58 12.99 8.15
N ILE A 97 -6.43 11.78 7.64
CA ILE A 97 -7.17 11.29 6.48
C ILE A 97 -8.14 10.20 6.94
N GLU A 98 -9.43 10.42 6.72
CA GLU A 98 -10.43 9.39 6.93
C GLU A 98 -10.34 8.37 5.78
N THR A 99 -10.25 7.08 6.11
CA THR A 99 -10.23 5.97 5.14
C THR A 99 -11.21 4.87 5.54
N THR A 100 -11.44 3.90 4.67
CA THR A 100 -12.26 2.72 4.98
C THR A 100 -11.67 1.89 6.13
N ALA A 101 -10.34 1.92 6.30
CA ALA A 101 -9.64 1.24 7.41
C ALA A 101 -9.48 2.11 8.67
N GLY A 102 -10.17 3.26 8.76
CA GLY A 102 -10.09 4.20 9.85
C GLY A 102 -9.24 5.43 9.55
N LEU A 103 -8.77 6.10 10.59
CA LEU A 103 -8.00 7.33 10.48
C LEU A 103 -6.53 7.02 10.18
N VAL A 104 -6.02 7.61 9.10
CA VAL A 104 -4.59 7.57 8.75
C VAL A 104 -3.98 8.94 9.01
N THR A 105 -2.86 8.97 9.71
CA THR A 105 -2.06 10.18 9.85
C THR A 105 -0.92 10.18 8.86
N GLY A 106 -0.76 11.29 8.14
CA GLY A 106 0.31 11.50 7.18
C GLY A 106 1.09 12.79 7.43
N TRP A 107 2.32 12.82 6.95
CA TRP A 107 3.21 13.99 7.06
C TRP A 107 3.93 14.24 5.75
N ARG A 108 4.03 15.50 5.38
CA ARG A 108 4.94 15.96 4.35
C ARG A 108 6.36 16.00 4.94
N ILE A 109 7.31 15.32 4.30
CA ILE A 109 8.72 15.35 4.69
C ILE A 109 9.48 16.38 3.83
N ASP A 110 9.24 16.33 2.51
CA ASP A 110 9.76 17.32 1.56
C ASP A 110 8.80 17.45 0.35
N GLU A 111 9.26 17.97 -0.76
CA GLU A 111 8.44 18.17 -1.97
C GLU A 111 7.93 16.86 -2.59
N THR A 112 8.63 15.75 -2.37
CA THR A 112 8.38 14.46 -3.03
C THR A 112 8.16 13.32 -2.07
N GLN A 113 8.61 13.44 -0.82
CA GLN A 113 8.57 12.40 0.20
C GLN A 113 7.46 12.67 1.21
N TYR A 114 6.67 11.64 1.45
CA TYR A 114 5.59 11.67 2.41
C TYR A 114 5.68 10.46 3.33
N ARG A 115 5.39 10.69 4.61
CA ARG A 115 5.33 9.67 5.66
C ARG A 115 3.89 9.37 6.00
N ILE A 116 3.57 8.12 6.27
CA ILE A 116 2.30 7.72 6.85
C ILE A 116 2.54 6.83 8.07
N ARG A 117 1.62 6.86 9.02
CA ARG A 117 1.58 5.87 10.09
C ARG A 117 0.86 4.61 9.58
N LEU A 118 1.53 3.48 9.66
CA LEU A 118 0.93 2.17 9.44
C LEU A 118 0.25 1.67 10.72
N ASN A 119 -0.65 0.69 10.57
CA ASN A 119 -1.18 -0.01 11.72
C ASN A 119 -0.07 -0.76 12.45
N THR A 120 -0.15 -0.79 13.78
CA THR A 120 0.78 -1.56 14.61
C THR A 120 0.53 -3.07 14.45
N PRO A 121 1.55 -3.91 14.66
CA PRO A 121 1.38 -5.35 14.62
C PRO A 121 0.42 -5.85 15.70
N ALA A 122 -0.64 -6.55 15.31
CA ALA A 122 -1.56 -7.26 16.21
C ALA A 122 -1.07 -8.68 16.53
N VAL A 123 -0.32 -9.28 15.59
CA VAL A 123 0.31 -10.59 15.76
C VAL A 123 1.73 -10.52 15.25
N THR A 124 2.66 -11.08 16.02
CA THR A 124 4.07 -11.25 15.61
C THR A 124 4.58 -12.60 16.09
N GLU A 125 4.87 -13.49 15.15
CA GLU A 125 5.49 -14.80 15.39
C GLU A 125 6.84 -14.83 14.67
N LEU A 126 7.92 -14.65 15.42
CA LEU A 126 9.28 -14.62 14.87
C LEU A 126 9.82 -16.03 14.65
N GLU A 127 10.64 -16.21 13.62
CA GLU A 127 11.34 -17.47 13.29
C GLU A 127 10.42 -18.72 13.22
N LYS A 128 9.17 -18.55 12.84
CA LYS A 128 8.20 -19.63 12.65
C LYS A 128 8.69 -20.59 11.56
N PRO A 129 8.91 -21.89 11.86
CA PRO A 129 9.31 -22.86 10.85
C PRO A 129 8.08 -23.23 9.98
N LEU A 130 8.25 -23.15 8.67
CA LEU A 130 7.29 -23.63 7.68
C LEU A 130 7.99 -24.59 6.73
N GLU A 131 7.35 -25.71 6.42
CA GLU A 131 7.89 -26.76 5.56
C GLU A 131 7.26 -26.69 4.17
N VAL A 132 8.09 -26.53 3.14
CA VAL A 132 7.68 -26.57 1.72
C VAL A 132 8.61 -27.52 0.99
N ASP A 133 8.09 -28.54 0.31
CA ASP A 133 8.84 -29.53 -0.46
C ASP A 133 10.00 -30.18 0.36
N SER A 134 9.73 -30.55 1.61
CA SER A 134 10.69 -31.14 2.57
C SER A 134 11.85 -30.20 2.95
N GLN A 135 11.75 -28.91 2.64
CA GLN A 135 12.68 -27.88 3.09
C GLN A 135 11.99 -27.01 4.14
N THR A 136 12.68 -26.76 5.27
CA THR A 136 12.19 -25.89 6.33
C THR A 136 12.67 -24.46 6.11
N TYR A 137 11.74 -23.52 6.04
CA TYR A 137 11.98 -22.08 5.98
C TYR A 137 11.69 -21.45 7.34
N ARG A 138 12.62 -20.68 7.87
CA ARG A 138 12.39 -19.86 9.07
C ARG A 138 11.79 -18.52 8.62
N CYS A 139 10.52 -18.32 8.92
CA CYS A 139 9.75 -17.17 8.49
C CYS A 139 9.30 -16.35 9.70
N SER A 140 9.18 -15.04 9.56
CA SER A 140 8.49 -14.24 10.56
C SER A 140 7.10 -13.88 10.07
N TYR A 141 6.07 -14.25 10.83
CA TYR A 141 4.67 -13.96 10.51
C TYR A 141 4.20 -12.74 11.28
N VAL A 142 3.79 -11.71 10.57
CA VAL A 142 3.35 -10.42 11.14
C VAL A 142 1.99 -10.06 10.56
N VAL A 143 1.05 -9.67 11.42
CA VAL A 143 -0.27 -9.17 11.02
C VAL A 143 -0.38 -7.72 11.47
N LEU A 144 -0.47 -6.79 10.51
CA LEU A 144 -0.63 -5.37 10.78
C LEU A 144 -2.11 -4.99 10.89
N GLY A 145 -2.53 -4.51 12.06
CA GLY A 145 -3.90 -4.09 12.36
C GLY A 145 -4.81 -5.23 12.82
N ASP A 146 -6.04 -4.86 13.22
CA ASP A 146 -7.11 -5.78 13.61
C ASP A 146 -8.47 -5.17 13.16
N PRO A 147 -9.18 -5.77 12.16
CA PRO A 147 -8.71 -6.88 11.32
C PRO A 147 -7.47 -6.51 10.53
N GLY A 148 -6.52 -7.45 10.40
CA GLY A 148 -5.18 -7.15 9.91
C GLY A 148 -4.83 -7.82 8.60
N ILE A 149 -3.77 -7.27 7.98
CA ILE A 149 -3.17 -7.80 6.76
C ILE A 149 -2.00 -8.70 7.16
N PRO A 150 -2.08 -10.03 6.87
CA PRO A 150 -1.03 -10.97 7.20
C PRO A 150 0.13 -10.92 6.20
N HIS A 151 1.34 -10.91 6.74
CA HIS A 151 2.60 -10.93 6.01
C HIS A 151 3.52 -12.02 6.53
N LEU A 152 4.27 -12.62 5.64
CA LEU A 152 5.32 -13.58 5.93
C LEU A 152 6.65 -13.02 5.42
N ALA A 153 7.60 -12.73 6.31
CA ALA A 153 8.94 -12.31 5.97
C ALA A 153 9.87 -13.54 5.86
N VAL A 154 10.53 -13.69 4.73
CA VAL A 154 11.35 -14.86 4.37
C VAL A 154 12.74 -14.41 3.98
N GLU A 155 13.74 -14.73 4.80
CA GLU A 155 15.13 -14.41 4.46
C GLU A 155 15.59 -15.21 3.24
N THR A 156 16.12 -14.50 2.26
CA THR A 156 16.50 -15.07 0.97
C THR A 156 17.87 -14.51 0.56
N PRO A 157 18.97 -15.20 0.87
CA PRO A 157 20.29 -14.76 0.48
C PRO A 157 20.44 -14.61 -1.04
N ALA A 158 21.18 -13.61 -1.47
CA ALA A 158 21.41 -13.28 -2.88
C ALA A 158 20.09 -13.10 -3.65
N LEU A 159 19.13 -12.41 -3.05
CA LEU A 159 17.76 -12.24 -3.58
C LEU A 159 17.75 -11.72 -5.02
N ALA A 160 18.64 -10.78 -5.35
CA ALA A 160 18.73 -10.22 -6.69
C ALA A 160 19.20 -11.24 -7.75
N ALA A 161 19.86 -12.33 -7.34
CA ALA A 161 20.38 -13.38 -8.23
C ALA A 161 19.49 -14.64 -8.26
N GLN A 162 18.40 -14.66 -7.48
CA GLN A 162 17.50 -15.80 -7.44
C GLN A 162 16.69 -15.94 -8.74
N ASP A 163 16.41 -17.19 -9.11
CA ASP A 163 15.48 -17.48 -10.20
C ASP A 163 14.05 -17.01 -9.82
N GLU A 164 13.51 -16.07 -10.57
CA GLU A 164 12.22 -15.45 -10.25
C GLU A 164 11.05 -16.45 -10.32
N ASP A 165 11.11 -17.43 -11.23
CA ASP A 165 10.07 -18.45 -11.31
C ASP A 165 10.13 -19.43 -10.13
N ALA A 166 11.34 -19.73 -9.61
CA ALA A 166 11.50 -20.49 -8.39
C ALA A 166 10.96 -19.73 -7.18
N LEU A 167 11.26 -18.44 -7.06
CA LEU A 167 10.70 -17.58 -6.01
C LEU A 167 9.19 -17.47 -6.10
N ARG A 168 8.63 -17.36 -7.32
CA ARG A 168 7.18 -17.30 -7.55
C ARG A 168 6.49 -18.61 -7.10
N ARG A 169 7.08 -19.76 -7.40
CA ARG A 169 6.56 -21.07 -6.92
C ARG A 169 6.61 -21.17 -5.40
N LEU A 170 7.72 -20.77 -4.78
CA LEU A 170 7.86 -20.74 -3.32
C LEU A 170 6.89 -19.74 -2.68
N GLY A 171 6.78 -18.54 -3.25
CA GLY A 171 5.82 -17.50 -2.81
C GLY A 171 4.40 -18.04 -2.81
N ARG A 172 3.98 -18.71 -3.89
CA ARG A 172 2.68 -19.35 -3.98
C ARG A 172 2.49 -20.45 -2.93
N ALA A 173 3.49 -21.31 -2.72
CA ALA A 173 3.40 -22.40 -1.74
C ALA A 173 3.26 -21.86 -0.30
N LEU A 174 4.05 -20.86 0.06
CA LEU A 174 3.98 -20.20 1.37
C LEU A 174 2.69 -19.37 1.54
N ARG A 175 2.22 -18.70 0.47
CA ARG A 175 0.97 -17.93 0.44
C ARG A 175 -0.23 -18.79 0.83
N TYR A 176 -0.27 -20.05 0.42
CA TYR A 176 -1.34 -21.02 0.66
C TYR A 176 -0.96 -22.08 1.70
N HIS A 177 0.10 -21.85 2.49
CA HIS A 177 0.58 -22.83 3.45
C HIS A 177 -0.51 -23.20 4.49
N PRO A 178 -0.75 -24.49 4.80
CA PRO A 178 -1.81 -24.92 5.72
C PRO A 178 -1.72 -24.31 7.14
N ALA A 179 -0.52 -23.99 7.61
CA ALA A 179 -0.31 -23.30 8.89
C ALA A 179 -0.75 -21.81 8.87
N LEU A 180 -1.16 -21.26 7.72
CA LEU A 180 -1.60 -19.90 7.53
C LEU A 180 -3.03 -19.86 6.97
N PRO A 181 -4.07 -20.13 7.77
CA PRO A 181 -5.43 -20.33 7.27
C PRO A 181 -6.04 -19.11 6.54
N LYS A 182 -5.58 -17.89 6.86
CA LYS A 182 -5.94 -16.67 6.13
C LYS A 182 -5.00 -16.40 4.94
N GLY A 183 -3.97 -17.23 4.76
CA GLY A 183 -2.83 -16.97 3.89
C GLY A 183 -2.06 -15.71 4.30
N ALA A 184 -1.04 -15.37 3.52
CA ALA A 184 -0.22 -14.18 3.76
C ALA A 184 0.31 -13.60 2.44
N ASN A 185 0.67 -12.31 2.44
CA ASN A 185 1.64 -11.78 1.49
C ASN A 185 3.02 -12.35 1.85
N VAL A 186 3.79 -12.78 0.88
CA VAL A 186 5.13 -13.36 1.12
C VAL A 186 6.18 -12.36 0.68
N ASN A 187 6.95 -11.88 1.66
CA ASN A 187 7.97 -10.86 1.46
C ASN A 187 9.35 -11.54 1.56
N PHE A 188 9.98 -11.77 0.43
CA PHE A 188 11.36 -12.25 0.36
C PHE A 188 12.28 -11.06 0.62
N TYR A 189 13.24 -11.21 1.53
CA TYR A 189 14.16 -10.14 1.86
C TYR A 189 15.62 -10.60 2.00
N GLU A 190 16.53 -9.68 1.75
CA GLU A 190 17.95 -9.79 2.01
C GLU A 190 18.44 -8.55 2.75
N ILE A 191 19.21 -8.71 3.82
CA ILE A 191 19.90 -7.60 4.48
C ILE A 191 21.17 -7.32 3.69
N THR A 192 21.25 -6.16 3.05
CA THR A 192 22.36 -5.78 2.17
C THR A 192 23.39 -4.88 2.86
N GLY A 193 23.05 -4.33 4.02
CA GLY A 193 23.93 -3.47 4.81
C GLY A 193 23.31 -3.07 6.14
N PRO A 194 24.00 -2.26 6.95
CA PRO A 194 23.40 -1.69 8.16
C PRO A 194 22.14 -0.90 7.81
N ASP A 195 20.99 -1.32 8.34
CA ASP A 195 19.69 -0.72 8.06
C ASP A 195 19.32 -0.62 6.56
N GLU A 196 19.85 -1.54 5.74
CA GLU A 196 19.55 -1.66 4.33
C GLU A 196 19.02 -3.06 3.99
N VAL A 197 17.86 -3.10 3.33
CA VAL A 197 17.13 -4.32 2.99
C VAL A 197 16.74 -4.27 1.52
N LEU A 198 16.93 -5.37 0.80
CA LEU A 198 16.31 -5.63 -0.50
C LEU A 198 15.07 -6.48 -0.29
N GLU A 199 13.95 -6.16 -0.93
CA GLU A 199 12.69 -6.86 -0.75
C GLU A 199 11.96 -7.10 -2.08
N LYS A 200 11.32 -8.29 -2.20
CA LYS A 200 10.35 -8.63 -3.24
C LYS A 200 9.11 -9.24 -2.59
N THR A 201 7.92 -8.74 -2.94
CA THR A 201 6.66 -9.21 -2.36
C THR A 201 5.83 -9.99 -3.38
N TYR A 202 5.51 -11.27 -3.06
CA TYR A 202 4.46 -12.04 -3.72
C TYR A 202 3.13 -11.73 -3.01
N GLU A 203 2.25 -11.03 -3.69
CA GLU A 203 1.10 -10.38 -3.06
C GLU A 203 -0.17 -11.23 -3.14
N ARG A 204 -0.83 -11.37 -2.00
CA ARG A 204 -2.12 -12.04 -1.85
C ARG A 204 -3.22 -11.28 -2.62
N GLY A 205 -3.91 -11.97 -3.53
CA GLY A 205 -4.96 -11.39 -4.37
C GLY A 205 -4.46 -10.93 -5.72
N VAL A 206 -3.18 -10.57 -5.86
CA VAL A 206 -2.50 -10.37 -7.13
C VAL A 206 -1.97 -11.72 -7.64
N GLU A 207 -1.48 -12.54 -6.71
CA GLU A 207 -0.91 -13.88 -6.95
C GLU A 207 0.31 -13.83 -7.88
N ASP A 208 1.08 -12.76 -7.77
CA ASP A 208 2.36 -12.52 -8.44
C ASP A 208 3.17 -11.48 -7.66
N PHE A 209 4.39 -11.19 -8.13
CA PHE A 209 5.22 -10.11 -7.58
C PHE A 209 4.63 -8.74 -7.91
N THR A 210 4.65 -7.86 -6.92
CA THR A 210 4.28 -6.44 -7.07
C THR A 210 5.50 -5.54 -6.91
N LEU A 211 5.43 -4.35 -7.50
CA LEU A 211 6.55 -3.41 -7.50
C LEU A 211 6.86 -2.86 -6.10
N ALA A 212 5.84 -2.71 -5.23
CA ALA A 212 6.01 -2.30 -3.85
C ALA A 212 4.78 -2.64 -3.00
N CYS A 213 5.02 -3.17 -1.80
CA CYS A 213 3.99 -3.45 -0.80
C CYS A 213 4.35 -2.75 0.52
N GLY A 214 3.73 -1.60 0.79
CA GLY A 214 4.09 -0.79 1.97
C GLY A 214 3.85 -1.48 3.32
N THR A 215 2.78 -2.28 3.45
CA THR A 215 2.52 -3.08 4.66
C THR A 215 3.46 -4.27 4.77
N GLY A 216 3.88 -4.85 3.62
CA GLY A 216 4.92 -5.89 3.56
C GLY A 216 6.23 -5.36 4.10
N THR A 217 6.69 -4.24 3.57
CA THR A 217 7.91 -3.55 3.99
C THR A 217 7.88 -3.22 5.50
N GLY A 218 6.76 -2.70 6.00
CA GLY A 218 6.56 -2.47 7.44
C GLY A 218 6.67 -3.74 8.27
N SER A 219 6.13 -4.86 7.77
CA SER A 219 6.17 -6.16 8.44
C SER A 219 7.58 -6.77 8.47
N VAL A 220 8.33 -6.67 7.37
CA VAL A 220 9.72 -7.10 7.30
C VAL A 220 10.56 -6.33 8.32
N VAL A 221 10.49 -4.98 8.30
CA VAL A 221 11.26 -4.15 9.24
C VAL A 221 10.82 -4.40 10.69
N THR A 222 9.54 -4.58 10.96
CA THR A 222 9.03 -5.01 12.28
C THR A 222 9.75 -6.27 12.76
N ALA A 223 9.75 -7.32 11.96
CA ALA A 223 10.40 -8.58 12.32
C ALA A 223 11.91 -8.41 12.56
N LEU A 224 12.59 -7.69 11.66
CA LEU A 224 14.03 -7.47 11.75
C LEU A 224 14.43 -6.61 12.96
N THR A 225 13.63 -5.60 13.30
CA THR A 225 13.85 -4.78 14.50
C THR A 225 13.71 -5.62 15.77
N LEU A 226 12.67 -6.42 15.90
CA LEU A 226 12.45 -7.30 17.04
C LEU A 226 13.53 -8.40 17.15
N LEU A 227 14.06 -8.88 16.04
CA LEU A 227 15.21 -9.80 15.97
C LEU A 227 16.57 -9.12 16.19
N ARG A 228 16.61 -7.79 16.39
CA ARG A 228 17.84 -6.99 16.56
C ARG A 228 18.79 -7.06 15.34
N ARG A 229 18.24 -7.26 14.16
CA ARG A 229 19.02 -7.37 12.91
C ARG A 229 19.14 -6.04 12.16
N VAL A 230 18.24 -5.09 12.46
CA VAL A 230 18.26 -3.67 12.04
C VAL A 230 17.96 -2.79 13.24
N SER A 231 18.30 -1.51 13.14
CA SER A 231 18.08 -0.56 14.26
C SER A 231 16.60 -0.23 14.52
N GLY A 232 15.75 -0.38 13.51
CA GLY A 232 14.38 0.09 13.52
C GLY A 232 14.22 1.59 13.19
N HIS A 233 15.32 2.31 12.97
CA HIS A 233 15.30 3.73 12.63
C HIS A 233 15.82 3.96 11.22
N ASN A 234 15.03 4.65 10.40
CA ASN A 234 15.40 5.01 9.03
C ASN A 234 15.88 3.80 8.20
N VAL A 235 15.26 2.63 8.42
CA VAL A 235 15.61 1.40 7.68
C VAL A 235 15.21 1.57 6.22
N ARG A 236 16.19 1.46 5.33
CA ARG A 236 16.03 1.65 3.89
C ARG A 236 15.69 0.33 3.23
N VAL A 237 14.54 0.27 2.59
CA VAL A 237 14.07 -0.94 1.89
C VAL A 237 13.97 -0.66 0.41
N THR A 238 14.82 -1.32 -0.38
CA THR A 238 14.81 -1.23 -1.83
C THR A 238 13.88 -2.30 -2.40
N MET A 239 12.93 -1.88 -3.23
CA MET A 239 12.01 -2.74 -3.97
C MET A 239 12.10 -2.42 -5.46
N ASP A 240 11.53 -3.25 -6.32
CA ASP A 240 11.49 -2.99 -7.77
C ASP A 240 10.80 -1.65 -8.13
N GLY A 241 9.85 -1.20 -7.31
CA GLY A 241 9.17 0.09 -7.46
C GLY A 241 9.89 1.30 -6.87
N GLY A 242 11.01 1.10 -6.19
CA GLY A 242 11.81 2.18 -5.60
C GLY A 242 12.19 1.98 -4.15
N LEU A 243 12.71 3.04 -3.55
CA LEU A 243 13.17 3.06 -2.16
C LEU A 243 12.03 3.50 -1.23
N LEU A 244 11.80 2.73 -0.20
CA LEU A 244 10.97 3.07 0.96
C LEU A 244 11.83 3.15 2.21
N THR A 245 11.42 3.92 3.18
CA THR A 245 12.09 4.02 4.49
C THR A 245 11.08 3.73 5.59
N VAL A 246 11.47 2.92 6.56
CA VAL A 246 10.61 2.52 7.68
C VAL A 246 11.26 2.89 8.99
N ASP A 247 10.46 3.48 9.89
CA ASP A 247 10.76 3.62 11.30
C ASP A 247 9.81 2.71 12.12
N ALA A 248 10.36 1.81 12.88
CA ALA A 248 9.67 0.87 13.76
C ALA A 248 10.10 1.13 15.20
N GLU A 249 9.30 1.89 15.93
CA GLU A 249 9.59 2.27 17.32
C GLU A 249 9.22 1.11 18.27
N GLU A 250 10.24 0.45 18.78
CA GLU A 250 10.07 -0.65 19.71
C GLU A 250 10.06 -0.14 21.16
N LYS A 251 9.15 -0.71 21.93
CA LYS A 251 9.10 -0.55 23.38
C LYS A 251 8.63 -1.84 24.04
N ASP A 252 9.32 -2.26 25.09
CA ASP A 252 9.00 -3.45 25.89
C ASP A 252 8.83 -4.74 25.06
N GLY A 253 9.57 -4.87 23.93
CA GLY A 253 9.55 -6.04 23.07
C GLY A 253 8.41 -6.04 22.03
N ALA A 254 7.70 -4.92 21.86
CA ALA A 254 6.65 -4.74 20.86
C ALA A 254 6.87 -3.46 20.05
N ILE A 255 6.36 -3.42 18.83
CA ILE A 255 6.37 -2.20 18.00
C ILE A 255 5.13 -1.35 18.36
N GLU A 256 5.35 -0.18 18.99
CA GLU A 256 4.28 0.76 19.34
C GLU A 256 3.91 1.70 18.19
N ASN A 257 4.90 2.10 17.39
CA ASN A 257 4.67 2.97 16.24
C ASN A 257 5.41 2.43 15.03
N LEU A 258 4.75 2.47 13.90
CA LEU A 258 5.30 2.02 12.62
C LEU A 258 5.01 3.08 11.56
N TYR A 259 6.07 3.61 10.95
CA TYR A 259 5.97 4.66 9.95
C TYR A 259 6.60 4.22 8.63
N LEU A 260 5.95 4.57 7.54
CA LEU A 260 6.42 4.32 6.19
C LEU A 260 6.60 5.66 5.46
N THR A 261 7.82 5.93 5.04
CA THR A 261 8.18 7.10 4.25
C THR A 261 8.55 6.65 2.84
N GLY A 262 8.12 7.41 1.84
CA GLY A 262 8.45 7.11 0.46
C GLY A 262 7.93 8.16 -0.51
N PRO A 263 8.26 8.00 -1.79
CA PRO A 263 7.88 8.97 -2.82
C PRO A 263 6.37 8.99 -3.06
N ALA A 264 5.90 10.16 -3.45
CA ALA A 264 4.57 10.38 -4.01
C ALA A 264 4.72 11.36 -5.17
N ALA A 265 4.49 10.92 -6.40
CA ALA A 265 4.66 11.73 -7.60
C ALA A 265 3.30 12.15 -8.19
N LEU A 266 3.18 13.43 -8.53
CA LEU A 266 2.15 13.92 -9.45
C LEU A 266 2.67 13.67 -10.88
N VAL A 267 2.03 12.78 -11.63
CA VAL A 267 2.52 12.38 -12.96
C VAL A 267 1.94 13.29 -14.04
N CYS A 268 0.63 13.45 -14.07
CA CYS A 268 -0.08 14.35 -14.98
C CYS A 268 -1.48 14.66 -14.46
N ALA A 269 -2.10 15.67 -15.04
CA ALA A 269 -3.51 15.97 -14.87
C ALA A 269 -4.17 16.10 -16.24
N GLY A 270 -5.48 15.87 -16.31
CA GLY A 270 -6.22 15.95 -17.55
C GLY A 270 -7.72 15.98 -17.33
N GLU A 271 -8.46 15.90 -18.43
CA GLU A 271 -9.92 15.87 -18.43
C GLU A 271 -10.44 14.57 -19.06
N ILE A 272 -11.43 13.97 -18.40
CA ILE A 272 -12.14 12.79 -18.92
C ILE A 272 -13.11 13.28 -19.99
N LEU A 273 -12.89 12.81 -21.24
CA LEU A 273 -13.70 13.17 -22.42
C LEU A 273 -14.69 12.07 -22.82
N ASP A 274 -14.49 10.82 -22.34
CA ASP A 274 -15.33 9.67 -22.66
C ASP A 274 -16.75 9.87 -22.12
N LYS A 275 -17.74 9.90 -23.03
CA LYS A 275 -19.13 10.19 -22.69
C LYS A 275 -19.77 9.09 -21.85
N GLU A 276 -19.37 7.84 -22.00
CA GLU A 276 -19.92 6.74 -21.21
C GLU A 276 -19.40 6.79 -19.77
N ILE A 277 -18.10 7.09 -19.60
CA ILE A 277 -17.53 7.32 -18.27
C ILE A 277 -18.15 8.55 -17.60
N LEU A 278 -18.33 9.64 -18.36
CA LEU A 278 -18.99 10.84 -17.84
C LEU A 278 -20.46 10.58 -17.45
N LYS A 279 -21.17 9.67 -18.13
CA LYS A 279 -22.50 9.24 -17.69
C LYS A 279 -22.47 8.49 -16.37
N LEU A 280 -21.45 7.61 -16.12
CA LEU A 280 -21.31 6.94 -14.83
C LEU A 280 -21.09 7.94 -13.69
N ILE A 281 -20.31 9.00 -13.95
CA ILE A 281 -20.03 10.07 -13.00
C ILE A 281 -21.28 10.94 -12.75
N LYS A 282 -22.04 11.28 -13.80
CA LYS A 282 -23.17 12.20 -13.75
C LYS A 282 -24.52 11.56 -13.43
N LYS A 283 -24.67 10.22 -13.57
CA LYS A 283 -25.97 9.55 -13.41
C LYS A 283 -26.51 9.68 -11.98
N GLN A 284 -27.39 10.62 -11.78
CA GLN A 284 -28.71 10.60 -11.14
C GLN A 284 -29.28 12.01 -11.02
N GLU A 285 -29.80 12.54 -12.11
CA GLU A 285 -30.80 13.62 -12.03
C GLU A 285 -32.17 13.17 -12.55
N GLU A 286 -32.37 11.92 -12.94
CA GLU A 286 -33.67 11.44 -13.38
C GLU A 286 -34.10 10.24 -12.52
N LYS A 287 -34.75 10.54 -11.40
CA LYS A 287 -35.93 9.89 -10.80
C LYS A 287 -36.14 10.44 -9.37
N ALA A 288 -36.79 11.56 -9.27
CA ALA A 288 -37.66 11.92 -8.16
C ALA A 288 -39.07 12.04 -8.71
#